data_003ab9fc3c50c9567b9f3d262ae9d466
#
_entry.id   003ab9fc3c50c9567b9f3d262ae9d466
#
_cell.length_a   1.000
_cell.length_b   1.000
_cell.length_c   1.000
_cell.angle_alpha   90.00
_cell.angle_beta   90.00
_cell.angle_gamma   90.00
#
_symmetry.space_group_name_H-M   'P 1'
#
loop_
_entity.id
_entity.type
_entity.pdbx_description
1 polymer ?
#
loop_
_entity_poly.entity_id
_entity_poly.type
_entity_poly.pdbx_seq_one_letter_code
_entity_poly.pdbx_strand_id
1 'polypeptide(L)'
;IRLNIFETEPINGLAAPDGRIFITRGFYNKYQNGDITVEEISSVVAHELGHVALGHIRRRMIDFSGQNAVRAALGALLSRLIPGLGGFIASIIGNLLMARLSRRDEYEADEYASALMIKSGLGIEPQISMFKKLDKISNLQGSLPAWLMSHPPTKERINSIKKINAKIYGG
;
A
#
# COMPACT_ATOMS: atom_id res chain seq x y z
N ILE A 1 -16.05 -10.88 1.73
CA ILE A 1 -14.63 -10.58 2.01
C ILE A 1 -14.21 -11.47 3.16
N ARG A 2 -13.06 -12.12 3.05
CA ARG A 2 -12.47 -12.91 4.13
C ARG A 2 -11.22 -12.19 4.61
N LEU A 3 -11.23 -11.75 5.87
CA LEU A 3 -10.07 -11.22 6.56
C LEU A 3 -9.35 -12.39 7.25
N ASN A 4 -8.06 -12.52 7.02
CA ASN A 4 -7.23 -13.59 7.56
C ASN A 4 -6.09 -12.99 8.38
N ILE A 5 -5.56 -13.75 9.33
CA ILE A 5 -4.37 -13.37 10.08
C ILE A 5 -3.18 -14.10 9.48
N PHE A 6 -2.11 -13.34 9.18
CA PHE A 6 -0.82 -13.87 8.78
C PHE A 6 0.14 -13.84 9.98
N GLU A 7 0.65 -15.00 10.36
CA GLU A 7 1.45 -15.18 11.58
C GLU A 7 2.86 -14.58 11.43
N THR A 8 2.95 -13.26 11.61
CA THR A 8 4.21 -12.50 11.62
C THR A 8 4.06 -11.24 12.46
N GLU A 9 5.17 -10.79 13.08
CA GLU A 9 5.19 -9.67 14.02
C GLU A 9 5.13 -8.26 13.39
N PRO A 10 5.70 -7.98 12.21
CA PRO A 10 5.63 -6.63 11.64
C PRO A 10 4.18 -6.18 11.43
N ILE A 11 3.86 -4.91 11.75
CA ILE A 11 2.54 -4.32 11.53
C ILE A 11 2.33 -4.15 10.03
N ASN A 12 1.43 -4.95 9.45
CA ASN A 12 1.15 -4.91 8.01
C ASN A 12 -0.29 -5.37 7.69
N GLY A 13 -0.85 -4.78 6.63
CA GLY A 13 -2.02 -5.25 5.91
C GLY A 13 -1.63 -5.52 4.47
N LEU A 14 -2.21 -6.53 3.85
CA LEU A 14 -1.91 -6.87 2.46
C LEU A 14 -3.10 -7.56 1.79
N ALA A 15 -3.26 -7.31 0.52
CA ALA A 15 -4.21 -8.01 -0.32
C ALA A 15 -3.50 -9.01 -1.22
N ALA A 16 -4.04 -10.22 -1.30
CA ALA A 16 -3.57 -11.25 -2.20
C ALA A 16 -4.23 -11.11 -3.60
N PRO A 17 -3.59 -11.67 -4.65
CA PRO A 17 -4.12 -11.61 -6.02
C PRO A 17 -5.50 -12.26 -6.20
N ASP A 18 -5.86 -13.17 -5.33
CA ASP A 18 -7.16 -13.87 -5.29
C ASP A 18 -8.24 -13.11 -4.52
N GLY A 19 -7.95 -11.88 -4.05
CA GLY A 19 -8.88 -11.01 -3.34
C GLY A 19 -8.99 -11.26 -1.84
N ARG A 20 -8.19 -12.18 -1.27
CA ARG A 20 -8.11 -12.34 0.18
C ARG A 20 -7.34 -11.18 0.80
N ILE A 21 -7.83 -10.69 1.93
CA ILE A 21 -7.15 -9.66 2.73
C ILE A 21 -6.52 -10.32 3.96
N PHE A 22 -5.31 -9.92 4.26
CA PHE A 22 -4.57 -10.37 5.42
C PHE A 22 -4.16 -9.18 6.27
N ILE A 23 -4.24 -9.35 7.59
CA ILE A 23 -3.53 -8.52 8.56
C ILE A 23 -2.52 -9.40 9.30
N THR A 24 -1.42 -8.83 9.70
CA THR A 24 -0.40 -9.56 10.43
C THR A 24 -0.80 -9.77 11.90
N ARG A 25 -0.22 -10.78 12.54
CA ARG A 25 -0.40 -11.01 13.97
C ARG A 25 0.01 -9.79 14.79
N GLY A 26 1.14 -9.13 14.48
CA GLY A 26 1.57 -7.91 15.16
C GLY A 26 0.57 -6.77 15.04
N PHE A 27 -0.12 -6.62 13.88
CA PHE A 27 -1.18 -5.64 13.71
C PHE A 27 -2.40 -5.97 14.59
N TYR A 28 -2.81 -7.24 14.58
CA TYR A 28 -3.92 -7.72 15.42
C TYR A 28 -3.62 -7.55 16.93
N ASN A 29 -2.38 -7.82 17.36
CA ASN A 29 -1.96 -7.61 18.74
C ASN A 29 -2.06 -6.14 19.15
N LYS A 30 -1.74 -5.19 18.26
CA LYS A 30 -1.95 -3.76 18.50
C LYS A 30 -3.42 -3.40 18.75
N TYR A 31 -4.32 -4.04 18.04
CA TYR A 31 -5.75 -3.91 18.29
C TYR A 31 -6.15 -4.52 19.65
N GLN A 32 -5.69 -5.73 19.96
CA GLN A 32 -5.99 -6.39 21.24
C GLN A 32 -5.51 -5.58 22.45
N ASN A 33 -4.40 -4.86 22.31
CA ASN A 33 -3.83 -4.00 23.35
C ASN A 33 -4.52 -2.62 23.44
N GLY A 34 -5.47 -2.31 22.56
CA GLY A 34 -6.15 -1.01 22.52
C GLY A 34 -5.33 0.12 21.88
N ASP A 35 -4.16 -0.18 21.30
CA ASP A 35 -3.34 0.80 20.61
C ASP A 35 -4.00 1.28 19.30
N ILE A 36 -4.77 0.40 18.65
CA ILE A 36 -5.45 0.61 17.37
C ILE A 36 -6.92 0.22 17.52
N THR A 37 -7.84 1.01 16.97
CA THR A 37 -9.28 0.72 17.03
C THR A 37 -9.73 -0.16 15.87
N VAL A 38 -10.93 -0.73 15.98
CA VAL A 38 -11.52 -1.53 14.90
C VAL A 38 -11.80 -0.68 13.64
N GLU A 39 -12.15 0.59 13.81
CA GLU A 39 -12.39 1.52 12.70
C GLU A 39 -11.08 1.83 11.96
N GLU A 40 -9.96 1.94 12.68
CA GLU A 40 -8.64 2.14 12.11
C GLU A 40 -8.17 0.90 11.32
N ILE A 41 -8.39 -0.32 11.84
CA ILE A 41 -8.17 -1.55 11.07
C ILE A 41 -9.07 -1.59 9.84
N SER A 42 -10.35 -1.21 10.00
CA SER A 42 -11.30 -1.17 8.89
C SER A 42 -10.84 -0.22 7.78
N SER A 43 -10.17 0.89 8.12
CA SER A 43 -9.60 1.80 7.13
C SER A 43 -8.46 1.18 6.33
N VAL A 44 -7.60 0.38 6.97
CA VAL A 44 -6.55 -0.38 6.28
C VAL A 44 -7.15 -1.45 5.39
N VAL A 45 -8.13 -2.21 5.88
CA VAL A 45 -8.85 -3.22 5.09
C VAL A 45 -9.52 -2.58 3.88
N ALA A 46 -10.15 -1.41 4.04
CA ALA A 46 -10.77 -0.66 2.95
C ALA A 46 -9.76 -0.21 1.89
N HIS A 47 -8.56 0.19 2.31
CA HIS A 47 -7.45 0.54 1.42
C HIS A 47 -6.97 -0.68 0.62
N GLU A 48 -6.73 -1.81 1.28
CA GLU A 48 -6.36 -3.06 0.61
C GLU A 48 -7.45 -3.54 -0.36
N LEU A 49 -8.73 -3.36 0.00
CA LEU A 49 -9.85 -3.61 -0.91
C LEU A 49 -9.82 -2.71 -2.14
N GLY A 50 -9.41 -1.46 -2.00
CA GLY A 50 -9.18 -0.54 -3.11
C GLY A 50 -8.18 -1.12 -4.10
N HIS A 51 -7.06 -1.66 -3.62
CA HIS A 51 -6.06 -2.31 -4.47
C HIS A 51 -6.61 -3.53 -5.21
N VAL A 52 -7.48 -4.32 -4.57
CA VAL A 52 -8.14 -5.46 -5.21
C VAL A 52 -9.17 -4.99 -6.24
N ALA A 53 -10.10 -4.13 -5.82
CA ALA A 53 -11.23 -3.69 -6.63
C ALA A 53 -10.82 -2.94 -7.90
N LEU A 54 -9.76 -2.13 -7.80
CA LEU A 54 -9.20 -1.37 -8.93
C LEU A 54 -8.17 -2.15 -9.75
N GLY A 55 -7.92 -3.41 -9.40
CA GLY A 55 -7.03 -4.31 -10.14
C GLY A 55 -5.55 -3.95 -10.03
N HIS A 56 -5.15 -3.16 -9.02
CA HIS A 56 -3.76 -2.72 -8.83
C HIS A 56 -2.81 -3.91 -8.69
N ILE A 57 -3.20 -4.93 -7.92
CA ILE A 57 -2.38 -6.13 -7.70
C ILE A 57 -2.17 -6.89 -8.99
N ARG A 58 -3.25 -7.10 -9.76
CA ARG A 58 -3.18 -7.80 -11.05
C ARG A 58 -2.31 -7.02 -12.05
N ARG A 59 -2.50 -5.70 -12.11
CA ARG A 59 -1.68 -4.82 -12.96
C ARG A 59 -0.20 -4.90 -12.57
N ARG A 60 0.12 -4.81 -11.28
CA ARG A 60 1.49 -4.96 -10.76
C ARG A 60 2.12 -6.31 -11.13
N MET A 61 1.37 -7.40 -11.07
CA MET A 61 1.86 -8.73 -11.48
C MET A 61 2.19 -8.78 -12.96
N ILE A 62 1.33 -8.23 -13.82
CA ILE A 62 1.54 -8.16 -15.27
C ILE A 62 2.76 -7.28 -15.57
N ASP A 63 2.83 -6.09 -14.98
CA ASP A 63 3.92 -5.13 -15.15
C ASP A 63 5.26 -5.71 -14.66
N PHE A 64 5.26 -6.38 -13.51
CA PHE A 64 6.42 -7.06 -12.98
C PHE A 64 6.93 -8.17 -13.92
N SER A 65 6.03 -8.97 -14.47
CA SER A 65 6.38 -10.01 -15.44
C SER A 65 6.93 -9.42 -16.73
N GLY A 66 6.28 -8.37 -17.26
CA GLY A 66 6.75 -7.64 -18.44
C GLY A 66 8.10 -6.95 -18.21
N GLN A 67 8.28 -6.31 -17.06
CA GLN A 67 9.54 -5.65 -16.70
C GLN A 67 10.68 -6.64 -16.52
N ASN A 68 10.42 -7.81 -15.95
CA ASN A 68 11.45 -8.86 -15.84
C ASN A 68 11.88 -9.37 -17.21
N ALA A 69 10.96 -9.52 -18.16
CA ALA A 69 11.30 -9.87 -19.54
C ALA A 69 12.14 -8.77 -20.22
N VAL A 70 11.75 -7.51 -20.07
CA VAL A 70 12.52 -6.35 -20.59
C VAL A 70 13.88 -6.23 -19.90
N ARG A 71 13.97 -6.40 -18.58
CA ARG A 71 15.23 -6.41 -17.83
C ARG A 71 16.17 -7.51 -18.31
N ALA A 72 15.64 -8.72 -18.52
CA ALA A 72 16.43 -9.83 -19.03
C ALA A 72 16.97 -9.55 -20.44
N ALA A 73 16.13 -9.03 -21.33
CA ALA A 73 16.51 -8.66 -22.68
C ALA A 73 17.57 -7.54 -22.71
N LEU A 74 17.35 -6.45 -21.96
CA LEU A 74 18.30 -5.34 -21.83
C LEU A 74 19.59 -5.78 -21.15
N GLY A 75 19.49 -6.59 -20.09
CA GLY A 75 20.65 -7.16 -19.41
C GLY A 75 21.51 -8.00 -20.35
N ALA A 76 20.89 -8.86 -21.16
CA ALA A 76 21.57 -9.68 -22.15
C ALA A 76 22.24 -8.82 -23.24
N LEU A 77 21.57 -7.76 -23.71
CA LEU A 77 22.12 -6.84 -24.70
C LEU A 77 23.31 -6.05 -24.14
N LEU A 78 23.14 -5.45 -22.95
CA LEU A 78 24.17 -4.62 -22.31
C LEU A 78 25.37 -5.44 -21.83
N SER A 79 25.18 -6.69 -21.43
CA SER A 79 26.27 -7.60 -21.06
C SER A 79 27.19 -7.95 -22.22
N ARG A 80 26.69 -7.84 -23.47
CA ARG A 80 27.49 -8.00 -24.68
C ARG A 80 28.37 -6.79 -24.97
N LEU A 81 27.92 -5.58 -24.57
CA LEU A 81 28.60 -4.32 -24.82
C LEU A 81 29.55 -3.95 -23.67
N ILE A 82 29.10 -4.15 -22.43
CA ILE A 82 29.88 -3.78 -21.23
C ILE A 82 29.67 -4.88 -20.17
N PRO A 83 30.63 -5.80 -20.03
CA PRO A 83 30.53 -6.88 -19.03
C PRO A 83 30.32 -6.32 -17.61
N GLY A 84 29.32 -6.82 -16.89
CA GLY A 84 29.04 -6.50 -15.48
C GLY A 84 28.05 -5.35 -15.22
N LEU A 85 27.73 -4.47 -16.19
CA LEU A 85 26.84 -3.32 -15.95
C LEU A 85 25.37 -3.56 -16.34
N GLY A 86 25.07 -4.53 -17.19
CA GLY A 86 23.72 -4.73 -17.75
C GLY A 86 22.62 -4.96 -16.70
N GLY A 87 22.89 -5.78 -15.70
CA GLY A 87 21.93 -6.07 -14.62
C GLY A 87 21.67 -4.89 -13.69
N PHE A 88 22.69 -4.08 -13.40
CA PHE A 88 22.58 -2.91 -12.53
C PHE A 88 21.70 -1.82 -13.16
N ILE A 89 21.92 -1.47 -14.41
CA ILE A 89 21.14 -0.45 -15.14
C ILE A 89 19.68 -0.93 -15.30
N ALA A 90 19.46 -2.18 -15.67
CA ALA A 90 18.11 -2.74 -15.78
C ALA A 90 17.34 -2.73 -14.44
N SER A 91 18.04 -2.95 -13.31
CA SER A 91 17.47 -2.85 -11.97
C SER A 91 17.04 -1.41 -11.62
N ILE A 92 17.88 -0.41 -11.90
CA ILE A 92 17.56 1.01 -11.64
C ILE A 92 16.31 1.43 -12.42
N ILE A 93 16.27 1.15 -13.73
CA ILE A 93 15.12 1.51 -14.59
C ILE A 93 13.83 0.85 -14.08
N GLY A 94 13.89 -0.44 -13.73
CA GLY A 94 12.72 -1.14 -13.20
C GLY A 94 12.23 -0.57 -11.87
N ASN A 95 13.12 -0.23 -10.95
CA ASN A 95 12.75 0.37 -9.67
C ASN A 95 12.10 1.75 -9.83
N LEU A 96 12.58 2.57 -10.77
CA LEU A 96 11.99 3.87 -11.08
C LEU A 96 10.57 3.74 -11.67
N LEU A 97 10.35 2.78 -12.56
CA LEU A 97 9.02 2.50 -13.12
C LEU A 97 8.05 2.02 -12.06
N MET A 98 8.47 1.08 -11.19
CA MET A 98 7.65 0.57 -10.10
C MET A 98 7.27 1.66 -9.10
N ALA A 99 8.19 2.55 -8.73
CA ALA A 99 7.92 3.67 -7.83
C ALA A 99 6.86 4.65 -8.38
N ARG A 100 6.84 4.90 -9.69
CA ARG A 100 5.83 5.78 -10.33
C ARG A 100 4.43 5.17 -10.36
N LEU A 101 4.31 3.90 -10.70
CA LEU A 101 3.03 3.19 -10.72
C LEU A 101 2.44 3.09 -9.30
N SER A 102 3.29 2.85 -8.31
CA SER A 102 2.88 2.72 -6.92
C SER A 102 2.18 3.96 -6.36
N ARG A 103 2.66 5.18 -6.63
CA ARG A 103 2.06 6.40 -6.06
C ARG A 103 0.64 6.64 -6.52
N ARG A 104 0.36 6.46 -7.80
CA ARG A 104 -1.00 6.62 -8.34
C ARG A 104 -1.95 5.59 -7.73
N ASP A 105 -1.51 4.34 -7.64
CA ASP A 105 -2.28 3.25 -7.06
C ASP A 105 -2.64 3.55 -5.59
N GLU A 106 -1.74 4.20 -4.84
CA GLU A 106 -2.00 4.60 -3.45
C GLU A 106 -3.10 5.67 -3.33
N TYR A 107 -3.09 6.69 -4.22
CA TYR A 107 -4.16 7.69 -4.24
C TYR A 107 -5.51 7.11 -4.64
N GLU A 108 -5.54 6.24 -5.64
CA GLU A 108 -6.76 5.55 -6.08
C GLU A 108 -7.30 4.62 -4.97
N ALA A 109 -6.43 3.90 -4.25
CA ALA A 109 -6.82 3.06 -3.12
C ALA A 109 -7.32 3.89 -1.92
N ASP A 110 -6.69 5.04 -1.63
CA ASP A 110 -7.17 5.97 -0.60
C ASP A 110 -8.54 6.56 -0.93
N GLU A 111 -8.79 6.92 -2.18
CA GLU A 111 -10.09 7.43 -2.62
C GLU A 111 -11.17 6.36 -2.47
N TYR A 112 -10.87 5.12 -2.90
CA TYR A 112 -11.77 3.99 -2.71
C TYR A 112 -12.06 3.72 -1.23
N ALA A 113 -11.02 3.70 -0.40
CA ALA A 113 -11.14 3.49 1.05
C ALA A 113 -12.00 4.59 1.70
N SER A 114 -11.72 5.85 1.38
CA SER A 114 -12.49 7.00 1.89
C SER A 114 -13.97 6.89 1.52
N ALA A 115 -14.29 6.58 0.25
CA ALA A 115 -15.65 6.42 -0.21
C ALA A 115 -16.37 5.24 0.49
N LEU A 116 -15.66 4.13 0.70
CA LEU A 116 -16.20 2.96 1.40
C LEU A 116 -16.46 3.26 2.88
N MET A 117 -15.50 3.89 3.57
CA MET A 117 -15.62 4.29 4.98
C MET A 117 -16.78 5.26 5.21
N ILE A 118 -16.92 6.26 4.33
CA ILE A 118 -18.04 7.23 4.37
C ILE A 118 -19.38 6.50 4.18
N LYS A 119 -19.51 5.64 3.17
CA LYS A 119 -20.74 4.88 2.91
C LYS A 119 -21.09 3.92 4.05
N SER A 120 -20.11 3.45 4.80
CA SER A 120 -20.30 2.59 5.96
C SER A 120 -20.59 3.38 7.25
N GLY A 121 -20.70 4.71 7.19
CA GLY A 121 -20.95 5.57 8.34
C GLY A 121 -19.76 5.79 9.26
N LEU A 122 -18.57 5.32 8.89
CA LEU A 122 -17.35 5.45 9.70
C LEU A 122 -16.59 6.76 9.45
N GLY A 123 -16.87 7.45 8.33
CA GLY A 123 -16.16 8.66 7.95
C GLY A 123 -14.70 8.42 7.58
N ILE A 124 -13.94 9.50 7.39
CA ILE A 124 -12.52 9.45 7.01
C ILE A 124 -11.55 9.54 8.20
N GLU A 125 -12.04 9.89 9.37
CA GLU A 125 -11.17 10.13 10.54
C GLU A 125 -10.34 8.91 10.95
N PRO A 126 -10.87 7.66 10.93
CA PRO A 126 -10.08 6.48 11.23
C PRO A 126 -8.90 6.29 10.26
N GLN A 127 -9.09 6.61 8.96
CA GLN A 127 -8.04 6.51 7.96
C GLN A 127 -6.90 7.51 8.24
N ILE A 128 -7.24 8.76 8.58
CA ILE A 128 -6.27 9.80 8.95
C ILE A 128 -5.58 9.46 10.28
N SER A 129 -6.34 9.00 11.27
CA SER A 129 -5.82 8.59 12.57
C SER A 129 -4.82 7.45 12.45
N MET A 130 -5.12 6.46 11.62
CA MET A 130 -4.23 5.32 11.38
C MET A 130 -2.88 5.76 10.83
N PHE A 131 -2.84 6.66 9.84
CA PHE A 131 -1.58 7.21 9.33
C PHE A 131 -0.76 7.89 10.43
N LYS A 132 -1.40 8.70 11.27
CA LYS A 132 -0.72 9.40 12.38
C LYS A 132 -0.18 8.43 13.43
N LYS A 133 -0.93 7.37 13.75
CA LYS A 133 -0.49 6.34 14.71
C LYS A 133 0.70 5.55 14.19
N LEU A 134 0.67 5.14 12.93
CA LEU A 134 1.78 4.42 12.31
C LEU A 134 3.05 5.30 12.22
N ASP A 135 2.90 6.58 11.89
CA ASP A 135 4.02 7.53 11.92
C ASP A 135 4.61 7.68 13.34
N LYS A 136 3.76 7.78 14.37
CA LYS A 136 4.20 7.80 15.77
C LYS A 136 4.93 6.52 16.18
N ILE A 137 4.43 5.35 15.79
CA ILE A 137 5.09 4.06 16.04
C ILE A 137 6.46 4.02 15.37
N SER A 138 6.55 4.49 14.13
CA SER A 138 7.81 4.60 13.40
C SER A 138 8.85 5.44 14.15
N ASN A 139 8.45 6.61 14.63
CA ASN A 139 9.33 7.51 15.35
C ASN A 139 9.81 6.93 16.69
N LEU A 140 8.97 6.14 17.36
CA LEU A 140 9.33 5.51 18.65
C LEU A 140 10.24 4.29 18.47
N GLN A 141 10.07 3.52 17.40
CA GLN A 141 10.81 2.28 17.16
C GLN A 141 12.09 2.50 16.33
N GLY A 142 12.29 3.68 15.76
CA GLY A 142 13.42 3.97 14.87
C GLY A 142 13.39 3.19 13.55
N SER A 143 12.25 2.53 13.25
CA SER A 143 12.04 1.76 12.03
C SER A 143 10.62 1.95 11.50
N LEU A 144 10.46 2.00 10.18
CA LEU A 144 9.14 2.11 9.55
C LEU A 144 8.35 0.80 9.73
N PRO A 145 7.09 0.86 10.20
CA PRO A 145 6.18 -0.28 10.12
C PRO A 145 6.12 -0.83 8.69
N ALA A 146 6.01 -2.15 8.54
CA ALA A 146 6.06 -2.79 7.23
C ALA A 146 4.98 -2.26 6.27
N TRP A 147 3.80 -1.90 6.79
CA TRP A 147 2.74 -1.28 5.99
C TRP A 147 3.17 0.08 5.41
N LEU A 148 3.86 0.92 6.18
CA LEU A 148 4.37 2.21 5.69
C LEU A 148 5.51 2.06 4.67
N MET A 149 6.23 0.94 4.67
CA MET A 149 7.25 0.66 3.65
C MET A 149 6.62 0.37 2.30
N SER A 150 5.48 -0.34 2.27
CA SER A 150 4.73 -0.64 1.04
C SER A 150 3.77 0.49 0.64
N HIS A 151 3.23 1.23 1.61
CA HIS A 151 2.25 2.29 1.45
C HIS A 151 2.71 3.59 2.14
N PRO A 152 3.71 4.29 1.61
CA PRO A 152 4.30 5.44 2.28
C PRO A 152 3.26 6.53 2.60
N PRO A 153 3.18 6.99 3.86
CA PRO A 153 2.33 8.10 4.21
C PRO A 153 2.94 9.37 3.65
N THR A 154 2.15 10.18 2.99
CA THR A 154 2.55 11.52 2.59
C THR A 154 1.52 12.51 3.10
N LYS A 155 1.97 13.74 3.40
CA LYS A 155 1.05 14.84 3.74
C LYS A 155 0.03 15.06 2.63
N GLU A 156 0.46 14.84 1.39
CA GLU A 156 -0.38 14.95 0.20
C GLU A 156 -1.50 13.91 0.20
N ARG A 157 -1.24 12.65 0.58
CA ARG A 157 -2.27 11.60 0.70
C ARG A 157 -3.32 12.00 1.73
N ILE A 158 -2.91 12.42 2.93
CA ILE A 158 -3.83 12.89 3.98
C ILE A 158 -4.65 14.09 3.49
N ASN A 159 -4.05 15.04 2.79
CA ASN A 159 -4.75 16.19 2.22
C ASN A 159 -5.74 15.77 1.13
N SER A 160 -5.39 14.78 0.32
CA SER A 160 -6.29 14.21 -0.69
C SER A 160 -7.53 13.57 -0.05
N ILE A 161 -7.34 12.75 0.99
CA ILE A 161 -8.44 12.14 1.76
C ILE A 161 -9.40 13.19 2.31
N LYS A 162 -8.88 14.29 2.88
CA LYS A 162 -9.71 15.40 3.38
C LYS A 162 -10.51 16.10 2.28
N LYS A 163 -9.92 16.27 1.09
CA LYS A 163 -10.62 16.85 -0.08
C LYS A 163 -11.76 15.96 -0.58
N ILE A 164 -11.59 14.65 -0.55
CA ILE A 164 -12.61 13.67 -0.93
C ILE A 164 -13.84 13.81 -0.03
N ASN A 165 -13.63 13.92 1.29
CA ASN A 165 -14.70 14.12 2.25
C ASN A 165 -15.50 15.40 1.96
N ALA A 166 -14.80 16.51 1.71
CA ALA A 166 -15.44 17.79 1.35
C ALA A 166 -16.26 17.67 0.04
N LYS A 167 -15.79 16.90 -0.93
CA LYS A 167 -16.51 16.68 -2.20
C LYS A 167 -17.77 15.83 -2.02
N ILE A 168 -17.76 14.86 -1.09
CA ILE A 168 -18.89 13.95 -0.88
C ILE A 168 -19.98 14.61 -0.01
N TYR A 169 -19.60 15.41 0.99
CA TYR A 169 -20.52 16.05 1.93
C TYR A 169 -20.76 17.54 1.67
N GLY A 170 -19.99 18.19 0.80
CA GLY A 170 -20.04 19.62 0.51
C GLY A 170 -20.83 19.99 -0.74
N GLY A 171 -21.60 19.04 -1.30
CA GLY A 171 -22.47 19.24 -2.46
C GLY A 171 -23.93 19.26 -2.07
#